data_d1e0f7d83b3c03355d5f9cc9f2084fde
#
_entry.id   d1e0f7d83b3c03355d5f9cc9f2084fde
#
_cell.length_a   1.000
_cell.length_b   1.000
_cell.length_c   1.000
_cell.angle_alpha   90.00
_cell.angle_beta   90.00
_cell.angle_gamma   90.00
#
_symmetry.space_group_name_H-M   'P 1'
#
loop_
_entity.id
_entity.type
_entity.pdbx_description
1 polymer ?
#
loop_
_entity_poly.entity_id
_entity_poly.type
_entity_poly.pdbx_seq_one_letter_code
_entity_poly.pdbx_strand_id
1 'polypeptide(L)'
;MYKGRKVAVVMPAYNAEQTLRRSFAEVCAQGIADAVVIVDDCSRDGTESVARSLAAEGMELVYLRHDRNRGYGGNQKTCYRMALERGADIVVMVHPDCQYTPKLLVPMVAMIAEGLHPCVLASRILGGYALKGGMPLWKYVNNRWLTAVMNLLMGAKLSEYHTGYRAFSAELLRTLPLERNTDDFAFDAQMLAEILATGATIGEVSCPTVYAPEASSIGFARSVKYGFGCLAAAVWFRLARMGLSAGGRSGGKRT
;
A
#
# COMPACT_ATOMS: atom_id res chain seq x y z
N MET A 1 10.85 -17.76 -5.05
CA MET A 1 11.78 -16.86 -4.30
C MET A 1 12.58 -15.98 -5.26
N TYR A 2 12.65 -14.70 -4.96
CA TYR A 2 13.45 -13.75 -5.73
C TYR A 2 14.80 -13.53 -5.02
N LYS A 3 15.89 -13.96 -5.63
CA LYS A 3 17.26 -13.89 -5.05
C LYS A 3 17.35 -14.43 -3.62
N GLY A 4 16.72 -15.57 -3.35
CA GLY A 4 16.68 -16.19 -2.03
C GLY A 4 15.72 -15.54 -1.02
N ARG A 5 14.98 -14.48 -1.42
CA ARG A 5 13.99 -13.80 -0.59
C ARG A 5 12.59 -14.32 -0.89
N LYS A 6 11.81 -14.66 0.14
CA LYS A 6 10.40 -15.03 -0.01
C LYS A 6 9.53 -13.79 -0.25
N VAL A 7 8.82 -13.77 -1.37
CA VAL A 7 7.96 -12.64 -1.79
C VAL A 7 6.50 -13.00 -1.55
N ALA A 8 5.80 -12.21 -0.73
CA ALA A 8 4.36 -12.31 -0.58
C ALA A 8 3.67 -11.11 -1.24
N VAL A 9 2.66 -11.38 -2.05
CA VAL A 9 1.76 -10.34 -2.56
C VAL A 9 0.49 -10.35 -1.71
N VAL A 10 0.10 -9.20 -1.19
CA VAL A 10 -1.12 -9.04 -0.40
C VAL A 10 -2.17 -8.27 -1.19
N MET A 11 -3.40 -8.76 -1.18
CA MET A 11 -4.52 -8.22 -1.94
C MET A 11 -5.70 -7.95 -1.00
N PRO A 12 -5.81 -6.74 -0.43
CA PRO A 12 -6.97 -6.35 0.36
C PRO A 12 -8.19 -6.20 -0.55
N ALA A 13 -9.20 -7.05 -0.37
CA ALA A 13 -10.38 -7.14 -1.21
C ALA A 13 -11.64 -6.63 -0.49
N TYR A 14 -12.46 -5.88 -1.20
CA TYR A 14 -13.81 -5.52 -0.79
C TYR A 14 -14.68 -5.27 -2.03
N ASN A 15 -15.72 -6.10 -2.22
CA ASN A 15 -16.59 -6.08 -3.39
C ASN A 15 -15.77 -6.11 -4.71
N ALA A 16 -14.93 -7.12 -4.85
CA ALA A 16 -13.98 -7.27 -5.96
C ALA A 16 -14.32 -8.46 -6.89
N GLU A 17 -15.57 -8.94 -6.87
CA GLU A 17 -16.03 -10.09 -7.66
C GLU A 17 -15.59 -10.02 -9.12
N GLN A 18 -15.74 -8.85 -9.75
CA GLN A 18 -15.49 -8.67 -11.19
C GLN A 18 -14.01 -8.60 -11.57
N THR A 19 -13.13 -8.20 -10.62
CA THR A 19 -11.74 -7.85 -10.92
C THR A 19 -10.73 -8.78 -10.26
N LEU A 20 -11.08 -9.42 -9.15
CA LEU A 20 -10.16 -10.23 -8.34
C LEU A 20 -9.47 -11.34 -9.16
N ARG A 21 -10.21 -12.12 -9.96
CA ARG A 21 -9.66 -13.22 -10.77
C ARG A 21 -8.61 -12.71 -11.75
N ARG A 22 -8.90 -11.60 -12.43
CA ARG A 22 -7.99 -10.99 -13.40
C ARG A 22 -6.75 -10.45 -12.70
N SER A 23 -6.92 -9.68 -11.63
CA SER A 23 -5.80 -9.13 -10.85
C SER A 23 -4.89 -10.24 -10.31
N PHE A 24 -5.48 -11.32 -9.79
CA PHE A 24 -4.74 -12.49 -9.31
C PHE A 24 -3.95 -13.16 -10.44
N ALA A 25 -4.57 -13.42 -11.58
CA ALA A 25 -3.89 -14.04 -12.72
C ALA A 25 -2.72 -13.18 -13.23
N GLU A 26 -2.89 -11.86 -13.28
CA GLU A 26 -1.84 -10.93 -13.68
C GLU A 26 -0.67 -10.92 -12.66
N VAL A 27 -0.94 -11.08 -11.35
CA VAL A 27 0.09 -11.25 -10.31
C VAL A 27 0.84 -12.56 -10.51
N CYS A 28 0.12 -13.68 -10.71
CA CYS A 28 0.74 -14.99 -10.95
C CYS A 28 1.64 -14.99 -12.20
N ALA A 29 1.21 -14.30 -13.25
CA ALA A 29 1.96 -14.19 -14.51
C ALA A 29 3.34 -13.51 -14.35
N GLN A 30 3.60 -12.80 -13.25
CA GLN A 30 4.93 -12.23 -12.98
C GLN A 30 5.96 -13.26 -12.49
N GLY A 31 5.53 -14.42 -12.03
CA GLY A 31 6.38 -15.56 -11.67
C GLY A 31 7.33 -15.34 -10.49
N ILE A 32 7.12 -14.30 -9.67
CA ILE A 32 8.01 -13.96 -8.55
C ILE A 32 7.34 -14.08 -7.17
N ALA A 33 6.02 -14.18 -7.11
CA ALA A 33 5.30 -14.35 -5.86
C ALA A 33 5.44 -15.80 -5.36
N ASP A 34 5.86 -15.98 -4.13
CA ASP A 34 5.89 -17.27 -3.44
C ASP A 34 4.58 -17.53 -2.69
N ALA A 35 3.93 -16.45 -2.27
CA ALA A 35 2.62 -16.49 -1.64
C ALA A 35 1.74 -15.32 -2.09
N VAL A 36 0.43 -15.57 -2.20
CA VAL A 36 -0.58 -14.52 -2.33
C VAL A 36 -1.54 -14.62 -1.17
N VAL A 37 -1.72 -13.50 -0.46
CA VAL A 37 -2.63 -13.37 0.67
C VAL A 37 -3.80 -12.49 0.25
N ILE A 38 -4.99 -13.04 0.17
CA ILE A 38 -6.23 -12.31 -0.11
C ILE A 38 -7.01 -12.17 1.18
N VAL A 39 -7.28 -10.93 1.60
CA VAL A 39 -8.13 -10.65 2.76
C VAL A 39 -9.38 -9.93 2.30
N ASP A 40 -10.52 -10.59 2.45
CA ASP A 40 -11.84 -10.07 2.12
C ASP A 40 -12.44 -9.33 3.32
N ASP A 41 -12.68 -8.04 3.18
CA ASP A 41 -13.21 -7.19 4.25
C ASP A 41 -14.74 -7.26 4.37
N CYS A 42 -15.26 -8.49 4.46
CA CYS A 42 -16.70 -8.77 4.57
C CYS A 42 -17.48 -8.27 3.34
N SER A 43 -17.05 -8.66 2.13
CA SER A 43 -17.74 -8.34 0.88
C SER A 43 -19.18 -8.82 0.86
N ARG A 44 -20.02 -8.12 0.09
CA ARG A 44 -21.45 -8.42 -0.07
C ARG A 44 -21.80 -9.00 -1.43
N ASP A 45 -20.82 -9.10 -2.33
CA ASP A 45 -20.90 -9.69 -3.66
C ASP A 45 -20.26 -11.09 -3.70
N GLY A 46 -20.02 -11.64 -4.87
CA GLY A 46 -19.39 -12.94 -5.06
C GLY A 46 -17.88 -13.02 -4.83
N THR A 47 -17.24 -12.00 -4.22
CA THR A 47 -15.79 -11.96 -3.97
C THR A 47 -15.29 -13.23 -3.28
N GLU A 48 -15.98 -13.71 -2.24
CA GLU A 48 -15.62 -14.95 -1.52
C GLU A 48 -15.61 -16.16 -2.45
N SER A 49 -16.67 -16.32 -3.25
CA SER A 49 -16.78 -17.44 -4.20
C SER A 49 -15.64 -17.40 -5.23
N VAL A 50 -15.35 -16.22 -5.76
CA VAL A 50 -14.22 -16.04 -6.67
C VAL A 50 -12.90 -16.38 -5.99
N ALA A 51 -12.63 -15.84 -4.80
CA ALA A 51 -11.38 -16.08 -4.08
C ALA A 51 -11.14 -17.57 -3.79
N ARG A 52 -12.19 -18.29 -3.33
CA ARG A 52 -12.12 -19.74 -3.05
C ARG A 52 -11.93 -20.61 -4.30
N SER A 53 -12.30 -20.09 -5.48
CA SER A 53 -12.12 -20.78 -6.76
C SER A 53 -10.77 -20.53 -7.42
N LEU A 54 -9.94 -19.64 -6.86
CA LEU A 54 -8.59 -19.37 -7.38
C LEU A 54 -7.67 -20.54 -7.05
N ALA A 55 -6.80 -20.85 -7.99
CA ALA A 55 -5.74 -21.83 -7.81
C ALA A 55 -4.49 -21.35 -8.54
N ALA A 56 -3.33 -21.61 -7.97
CA ALA A 56 -2.05 -21.32 -8.59
C ALA A 56 -1.07 -22.44 -8.27
N GLU A 57 -0.45 -23.00 -9.31
CA GLU A 57 0.59 -24.03 -9.16
C GLU A 57 1.88 -23.39 -8.65
N GLY A 58 2.54 -24.06 -7.70
CA GLY A 58 3.85 -23.65 -7.18
C GLY A 58 3.85 -22.40 -6.30
N MET A 59 2.66 -21.90 -5.89
CA MET A 59 2.51 -20.72 -5.05
C MET A 59 1.51 -20.96 -3.92
N GLU A 60 1.82 -20.48 -2.72
CA GLU A 60 0.91 -20.53 -1.58
C GLU A 60 -0.22 -19.49 -1.76
N LEU A 61 -1.47 -19.96 -1.82
CA LEU A 61 -2.65 -19.08 -1.82
C LEU A 61 -3.34 -19.13 -0.46
N VAL A 62 -3.48 -17.97 0.15
CA VAL A 62 -4.12 -17.82 1.46
C VAL A 62 -5.31 -16.89 1.32
N TYR A 63 -6.48 -17.35 1.75
CA TYR A 63 -7.69 -16.56 1.80
C TYR A 63 -8.20 -16.43 3.23
N LEU A 64 -8.53 -15.22 3.64
CA LEU A 64 -9.22 -14.91 4.89
C LEU A 64 -10.40 -13.96 4.59
N ARG A 65 -11.54 -14.19 5.25
CA ARG A 65 -12.66 -13.26 5.26
C ARG A 65 -12.87 -12.74 6.68
N HIS A 66 -13.02 -11.42 6.82
CA HIS A 66 -13.38 -10.80 8.08
C HIS A 66 -14.86 -11.04 8.40
N ASP A 67 -15.19 -11.17 9.69
CA ASP A 67 -16.58 -11.30 10.16
C ASP A 67 -17.39 -10.02 9.95
N ARG A 68 -16.69 -8.87 9.91
CA ARG A 68 -17.24 -7.53 9.64
C ARG A 68 -16.25 -6.69 8.86
N ASN A 69 -16.74 -5.69 8.17
CA ASN A 69 -15.87 -4.71 7.50
C ASN A 69 -15.04 -3.95 8.55
N ARG A 70 -13.72 -4.07 8.44
CA ARG A 70 -12.73 -3.42 9.32
C ARG A 70 -12.19 -2.13 8.75
N GLY A 71 -12.56 -1.79 7.52
CA GLY A 71 -12.09 -0.64 6.81
C GLY A 71 -10.76 -0.86 6.10
N TYR A 72 -10.41 0.10 5.27
CA TYR A 72 -9.24 0.04 4.37
C TYR A 72 -7.93 -0.25 5.10
N GLY A 73 -7.63 0.52 6.16
CA GLY A 73 -6.42 0.31 6.97
C GLY A 73 -6.47 -0.98 7.78
N GLY A 74 -7.65 -1.31 8.36
CA GLY A 74 -7.83 -2.56 9.11
C GLY A 74 -7.61 -3.80 8.27
N ASN A 75 -8.05 -3.77 7.01
CA ASN A 75 -7.80 -4.86 6.05
C ASN A 75 -6.30 -4.98 5.72
N GLN A 76 -5.62 -3.87 5.44
CA GLN A 76 -4.18 -3.89 5.16
C GLN A 76 -3.35 -4.42 6.34
N LYS A 77 -3.68 -4.04 7.58
CA LYS A 77 -3.02 -4.57 8.79
C LYS A 77 -3.09 -6.10 8.84
N THR A 78 -4.28 -6.64 8.57
CA THR A 78 -4.47 -8.11 8.50
C THR A 78 -3.63 -8.72 7.38
N CYS A 79 -3.61 -8.12 6.20
CA CYS A 79 -2.80 -8.55 5.06
C CYS A 79 -1.30 -8.60 5.42
N TYR A 80 -0.75 -7.53 5.97
CA TYR A 80 0.68 -7.46 6.33
C TYR A 80 1.04 -8.48 7.41
N ARG A 81 0.21 -8.59 8.46
CA ARG A 81 0.43 -9.57 9.53
C ARG A 81 0.46 -10.99 8.97
N MET A 82 -0.50 -11.37 8.14
CA MET A 82 -0.57 -12.71 7.55
C MET A 82 0.62 -13.02 6.64
N ALA A 83 1.13 -12.05 5.89
CA ALA A 83 2.33 -12.21 5.08
C ALA A 83 3.59 -12.42 5.94
N LEU A 84 3.72 -11.64 7.02
CA LEU A 84 4.85 -11.76 7.96
C LEU A 84 4.84 -13.09 8.72
N GLU A 85 3.67 -13.57 9.16
CA GLU A 85 3.48 -14.87 9.81
C GLU A 85 3.87 -16.04 8.90
N ARG A 86 3.80 -15.86 7.58
CA ARG A 86 4.25 -16.84 6.58
C ARG A 86 5.72 -16.73 6.20
N GLY A 87 6.45 -15.92 6.94
CA GLY A 87 7.90 -15.77 6.72
C GLY A 87 8.26 -15.02 5.44
N ALA A 88 7.41 -14.12 4.96
CA ALA A 88 7.77 -13.25 3.85
C ALA A 88 8.97 -12.36 4.22
N ASP A 89 9.91 -12.22 3.29
CA ASP A 89 11.02 -11.26 3.37
C ASP A 89 10.66 -9.93 2.71
N ILE A 90 9.82 -10.00 1.67
CA ILE A 90 9.32 -8.85 0.93
C ILE A 90 7.80 -8.97 0.81
N VAL A 91 7.09 -7.90 1.13
CA VAL A 91 5.62 -7.84 1.03
C VAL A 91 5.24 -6.77 0.02
N VAL A 92 4.45 -7.13 -0.98
CA VAL A 92 3.96 -6.19 -1.99
C VAL A 92 2.43 -6.13 -1.91
N MET A 93 1.90 -4.93 -1.73
CA MET A 93 0.46 -4.68 -1.69
C MET A 93 -0.05 -4.25 -3.06
N VAL A 94 -0.99 -5.01 -3.60
CA VAL A 94 -1.66 -4.76 -4.89
C VAL A 94 -3.18 -4.82 -4.67
N HIS A 95 -3.89 -3.76 -5.04
CA HIS A 95 -5.35 -3.77 -5.00
C HIS A 95 -5.94 -4.64 -6.13
N PRO A 96 -6.97 -5.46 -5.84
CA PRO A 96 -7.59 -6.32 -6.85
C PRO A 96 -8.63 -5.57 -7.71
N ASP A 97 -8.40 -4.30 -8.03
CA ASP A 97 -9.29 -3.43 -8.81
C ASP A 97 -8.79 -3.17 -10.26
N CYS A 98 -7.71 -3.85 -10.65
CA CYS A 98 -7.09 -3.70 -11.97
C CYS A 98 -6.63 -2.27 -12.32
N GLN A 99 -6.57 -1.35 -11.34
CA GLN A 99 -6.10 0.02 -11.57
C GLN A 99 -4.59 0.08 -11.80
N TYR A 100 -3.85 -0.77 -11.09
CA TYR A 100 -2.40 -0.84 -11.14
C TYR A 100 -1.94 -2.08 -11.92
N THR A 101 -0.88 -1.92 -12.70
CA THR A 101 -0.31 -3.07 -13.42
C THR A 101 0.62 -3.90 -12.54
N PRO A 102 0.37 -5.21 -12.34
CA PRO A 102 1.27 -6.08 -11.59
C PRO A 102 2.66 -6.25 -12.20
N LYS A 103 2.88 -5.80 -13.45
CA LYS A 103 4.19 -5.81 -14.11
C LYS A 103 5.29 -5.07 -13.33
N LEU A 104 4.91 -4.20 -12.39
CA LEU A 104 5.85 -3.50 -11.52
C LEU A 104 6.28 -4.32 -10.29
N LEU A 105 5.72 -5.52 -10.07
CA LEU A 105 6.17 -6.40 -8.99
C LEU A 105 7.68 -6.64 -9.06
N VAL A 106 8.19 -7.01 -10.23
CA VAL A 106 9.62 -7.33 -10.42
C VAL A 106 10.53 -6.13 -10.07
N PRO A 107 10.37 -4.94 -10.67
CA PRO A 107 11.25 -3.81 -10.34
C PRO A 107 11.12 -3.35 -8.88
N MET A 108 9.93 -3.37 -8.29
CA MET A 108 9.75 -2.99 -6.87
C MET A 108 10.44 -3.98 -5.93
N VAL A 109 10.26 -5.30 -6.18
CA VAL A 109 10.91 -6.36 -5.41
C VAL A 109 12.42 -6.29 -5.58
N ALA A 110 12.92 -6.04 -6.80
CA ALA A 110 14.35 -5.92 -7.07
C ALA A 110 15.00 -4.81 -6.25
N MET A 111 14.39 -3.63 -6.17
CA MET A 111 14.92 -2.50 -5.39
C MET A 111 15.06 -2.83 -3.90
N ILE A 112 14.12 -3.61 -3.34
CA ILE A 112 14.18 -4.06 -1.95
C ILE A 112 15.22 -5.18 -1.77
N ALA A 113 15.22 -6.16 -2.68
CA ALA A 113 16.11 -7.31 -2.58
C ALA A 113 17.59 -6.93 -2.72
N GLU A 114 17.88 -5.89 -3.51
CA GLU A 114 19.23 -5.30 -3.65
C GLU A 114 19.62 -4.36 -2.49
N GLY A 115 18.73 -4.15 -1.53
CA GLY A 115 18.99 -3.28 -0.38
C GLY A 115 19.03 -1.78 -0.71
N LEU A 116 18.49 -1.36 -1.88
CA LEU A 116 18.48 0.05 -2.27
C LEU A 116 17.49 0.85 -1.43
N HIS A 117 16.27 0.32 -1.22
CA HIS A 117 15.22 0.96 -0.44
C HIS A 117 14.39 -0.10 0.28
N PRO A 118 14.12 0.03 1.59
CA PRO A 118 13.26 -0.91 2.32
C PRO A 118 11.76 -0.67 2.05
N CYS A 119 11.40 0.44 1.41
CA CYS A 119 10.06 0.78 0.95
C CYS A 119 10.10 1.29 -0.49
N VAL A 120 9.20 0.82 -1.35
CA VAL A 120 9.07 1.27 -2.74
C VAL A 120 7.60 1.55 -3.06
N LEU A 121 7.33 2.72 -3.66
CA LEU A 121 6.01 3.16 -4.09
C LEU A 121 5.90 3.09 -5.61
N ALA A 122 4.77 2.61 -6.12
CA ALA A 122 4.44 2.71 -7.54
C ALA A 122 3.62 3.99 -7.77
N SER A 123 4.30 5.05 -8.18
CA SER A 123 3.71 6.39 -8.30
C SER A 123 2.98 6.58 -9.63
N ARG A 124 1.73 7.01 -9.57
CA ARG A 124 0.92 7.39 -10.73
C ARG A 124 1.34 8.74 -11.30
N ILE A 125 1.98 9.55 -10.49
CA ILE A 125 2.37 10.93 -10.82
C ILE A 125 3.75 10.96 -11.49
N LEU A 126 4.67 10.16 -11.00
CA LEU A 126 6.01 10.03 -11.58
C LEU A 126 5.88 9.51 -13.04
N GLY A 127 6.46 10.23 -14.00
CA GLY A 127 6.34 9.90 -15.42
C GLY A 127 5.14 10.53 -16.14
N GLY A 128 4.25 11.26 -15.45
CA GLY A 128 3.23 12.10 -16.08
C GLY A 128 2.04 11.36 -16.71
N TYR A 129 1.82 10.09 -16.38
CA TYR A 129 0.75 9.28 -16.99
C TYR A 129 -0.61 9.38 -16.31
N ALA A 130 -0.72 9.99 -15.15
CA ALA A 130 -1.96 10.00 -14.36
C ALA A 130 -3.17 10.54 -15.15
N LEU A 131 -3.05 11.70 -15.78
CA LEU A 131 -4.13 12.30 -16.57
C LEU A 131 -4.41 11.50 -17.86
N LYS A 132 -3.38 10.98 -18.52
CA LYS A 132 -3.52 10.12 -19.70
C LYS A 132 -4.21 8.81 -19.37
N GLY A 133 -4.05 8.31 -18.16
CA GLY A 133 -4.70 7.11 -17.63
C GLY A 133 -6.15 7.33 -17.17
N GLY A 134 -6.67 8.56 -17.31
CA GLY A 134 -8.06 8.89 -16.97
C GLY A 134 -8.27 9.42 -15.54
N MET A 135 -7.20 9.81 -14.82
CA MET A 135 -7.37 10.45 -13.51
C MET A 135 -8.15 11.76 -13.67
N PRO A 136 -9.27 11.97 -12.95
CA PRO A 136 -9.99 13.22 -12.98
C PRO A 136 -9.09 14.40 -12.59
N LEU A 137 -9.19 15.53 -13.32
CA LEU A 137 -8.32 16.69 -13.11
C LEU A 137 -8.35 17.20 -11.66
N TRP A 138 -9.53 17.23 -11.04
CA TRP A 138 -9.67 17.65 -9.64
C TRP A 138 -8.92 16.73 -8.67
N LYS A 139 -8.91 15.40 -8.93
CA LYS A 139 -8.13 14.44 -8.14
C LYS A 139 -6.64 14.67 -8.32
N TYR A 140 -6.21 14.92 -9.56
CA TYR A 140 -4.83 15.23 -9.88
C TYR A 140 -4.35 16.49 -9.14
N VAL A 141 -5.10 17.60 -9.24
CA VAL A 141 -4.77 18.86 -8.57
C VAL A 141 -4.69 18.68 -7.05
N ASN A 142 -5.69 18.03 -6.45
CA ASN A 142 -5.70 17.75 -5.02
C ASN A 142 -4.53 16.85 -4.59
N ASN A 143 -4.20 15.83 -5.37
CA ASN A 143 -3.03 14.96 -5.11
C ASN A 143 -1.75 15.81 -5.10
N ARG A 144 -1.54 16.65 -6.12
CA ARG A 144 -0.34 17.50 -6.22
C ARG A 144 -0.22 18.49 -5.07
N TRP A 145 -1.33 19.17 -4.74
CA TRP A 145 -1.36 20.11 -3.63
C TRP A 145 -1.06 19.42 -2.29
N LEU A 146 -1.77 18.35 -2.00
CA LEU A 146 -1.61 17.60 -0.74
C LEU A 146 -0.19 17.00 -0.64
N THR A 147 0.35 16.46 -1.73
CA THR A 147 1.73 15.97 -1.78
C THR A 147 2.74 17.10 -1.50
N ALA A 148 2.57 18.28 -2.07
CA ALA A 148 3.46 19.42 -1.83
C ALA A 148 3.46 19.82 -0.34
N VAL A 149 2.28 19.93 0.27
CA VAL A 149 2.15 20.24 1.71
C VAL A 149 2.78 19.15 2.57
N MET A 150 2.53 17.87 2.27
CA MET A 150 3.12 16.76 3.02
C MET A 150 4.64 16.71 2.87
N ASN A 151 5.18 16.94 1.68
CA ASN A 151 6.63 17.04 1.47
C ASN A 151 7.25 18.15 2.31
N LEU A 152 6.62 19.33 2.35
CA LEU A 152 7.09 20.46 3.17
C LEU A 152 7.08 20.10 4.67
N LEU A 153 5.98 19.54 5.17
CA LEU A 153 5.83 19.20 6.59
C LEU A 153 6.74 18.04 7.00
N MET A 154 6.90 17.03 6.17
CA MET A 154 7.70 15.85 6.49
C MET A 154 9.17 15.98 6.09
N GLY A 155 9.54 17.02 5.32
CA GLY A 155 10.90 17.19 4.82
C GLY A 155 11.31 16.13 3.80
N ALA A 156 10.34 15.62 3.03
CA ALA A 156 10.52 14.59 2.02
C ALA A 156 10.37 15.15 0.60
N LYS A 157 10.66 14.31 -0.41
CA LYS A 157 10.54 14.68 -1.84
C LYS A 157 9.85 13.58 -2.64
N LEU A 158 8.76 13.03 -2.09
CA LEU A 158 7.99 12.01 -2.80
C LEU A 158 7.15 12.65 -3.92
N SER A 159 6.98 11.91 -5.01
CA SER A 159 6.13 12.35 -6.12
C SER A 159 4.64 12.28 -5.76
N GLU A 160 4.24 11.31 -4.91
CA GLU A 160 2.91 11.21 -4.30
C GLU A 160 2.92 10.36 -3.01
N TYR A 161 1.90 10.58 -2.16
CA TYR A 161 1.66 9.79 -0.93
C TYR A 161 0.45 8.86 -1.05
N HIS A 162 -0.33 9.00 -2.13
CA HIS A 162 -1.71 8.48 -2.23
C HIS A 162 -1.84 7.25 -3.14
N THR A 163 -0.71 6.63 -3.50
CA THR A 163 -0.73 5.36 -4.21
C THR A 163 -0.98 4.21 -3.23
N GLY A 164 -1.83 3.27 -3.64
CA GLY A 164 -2.05 2.02 -2.90
C GLY A 164 -1.10 0.89 -3.31
N TYR A 165 -0.32 1.04 -4.36
CA TYR A 165 0.62 0.01 -4.82
C TYR A 165 2.00 0.24 -4.19
N ARG A 166 2.37 -0.62 -3.24
CA ARG A 166 3.53 -0.44 -2.36
C ARG A 166 4.24 -1.75 -2.11
N ALA A 167 5.54 -1.69 -1.94
CA ALA A 167 6.35 -2.82 -1.53
C ALA A 167 7.20 -2.46 -0.30
N PHE A 168 7.41 -3.42 0.58
CA PHE A 168 8.13 -3.24 1.84
C PHE A 168 9.03 -4.43 2.12
N SER A 169 10.18 -4.19 2.73
CA SER A 169 10.90 -5.26 3.41
C SER A 169 10.16 -5.68 4.68
N ALA A 170 10.15 -6.96 4.98
CA ALA A 170 9.55 -7.47 6.21
C ALA A 170 10.21 -6.91 7.47
N GLU A 171 11.51 -6.63 7.40
CA GLU A 171 12.26 -5.99 8.48
C GLU A 171 11.65 -4.62 8.80
N LEU A 172 11.44 -3.76 7.79
CA LEU A 172 10.79 -2.46 7.98
C LEU A 172 9.39 -2.63 8.56
N LEU A 173 8.55 -3.50 7.98
CA LEU A 173 7.16 -3.70 8.44
C LEU A 173 7.08 -4.09 9.92
N ARG A 174 8.03 -4.91 10.42
CA ARG A 174 8.08 -5.32 11.83
C ARG A 174 8.42 -4.18 12.78
N THR A 175 9.05 -3.12 12.30
CA THR A 175 9.39 -1.94 13.13
C THR A 175 8.24 -0.95 13.25
N LEU A 176 7.26 -1.01 12.35
CA LEU A 176 6.17 -0.05 12.29
C LEU A 176 5.05 -0.42 13.27
N PRO A 177 4.49 0.54 14.01
CA PRO A 177 3.41 0.31 14.96
C PRO A 177 2.04 0.31 14.27
N LEU A 178 1.87 -0.54 13.26
CA LEU A 178 0.70 -0.54 12.36
C LEU A 178 -0.64 -0.57 13.10
N GLU A 179 -0.73 -1.31 14.21
CA GLU A 179 -1.96 -1.47 14.98
C GLU A 179 -2.44 -0.15 15.64
N ARG A 180 -1.56 0.84 15.78
CA ARG A 180 -1.90 2.16 16.33
C ARG A 180 -2.46 3.13 15.29
N ASN A 181 -2.33 2.78 14.03
CA ASN A 181 -2.80 3.59 12.92
C ASN A 181 -4.31 3.41 12.72
N THR A 182 -4.95 4.39 12.07
CA THR A 182 -6.37 4.33 11.75
C THR A 182 -6.72 3.12 10.88
N ASP A 183 -7.94 2.64 11.00
CA ASP A 183 -8.48 1.61 10.10
C ASP A 183 -9.06 2.21 8.81
N ASP A 184 -9.10 3.55 8.68
CA ASP A 184 -9.61 4.28 7.51
C ASP A 184 -8.49 4.55 6.48
N PHE A 185 -8.79 5.24 5.40
CA PHE A 185 -7.89 5.53 4.28
C PHE A 185 -6.61 6.30 4.66
N ALA A 186 -6.63 7.12 5.73
CA ALA A 186 -5.46 7.84 6.20
C ALA A 186 -4.34 6.92 6.75
N PHE A 187 -4.60 5.61 6.91
CA PHE A 187 -3.62 4.60 7.28
C PHE A 187 -2.34 4.70 6.44
N ASP A 188 -2.50 4.83 5.14
CA ASP A 188 -1.39 4.93 4.19
C ASP A 188 -0.47 6.12 4.45
N ALA A 189 -1.05 7.27 4.79
CA ALA A 189 -0.27 8.48 5.09
C ALA A 189 0.44 8.35 6.46
N GLN A 190 -0.22 7.75 7.45
CA GLN A 190 0.38 7.49 8.76
C GLN A 190 1.55 6.51 8.64
N MET A 191 1.38 5.43 7.88
CA MET A 191 2.44 4.46 7.63
C MET A 191 3.67 5.10 6.97
N LEU A 192 3.48 5.96 5.95
CA LEU A 192 4.60 6.67 5.32
C LEU A 192 5.27 7.67 6.27
N ALA A 193 4.50 8.37 7.10
CA ALA A 193 5.06 9.24 8.13
C ALA A 193 5.93 8.46 9.12
N GLU A 194 5.49 7.27 9.54
CA GLU A 194 6.27 6.39 10.41
C GLU A 194 7.55 5.86 9.73
N ILE A 195 7.46 5.44 8.46
CA ILE A 195 8.64 5.03 7.68
C ILE A 195 9.66 6.16 7.61
N LEU A 196 9.24 7.38 7.29
CA LEU A 196 10.12 8.56 7.29
C LEU A 196 10.70 8.87 8.67
N ALA A 197 9.95 8.58 9.75
CA ALA A 197 10.43 8.78 11.12
C ALA A 197 11.52 7.78 11.52
N THR A 198 11.57 6.59 10.92
CA THR A 198 12.68 5.64 11.12
C THR A 198 13.97 6.09 10.43
N GLY A 199 13.92 7.07 9.53
CA GLY A 199 15.02 7.45 8.64
C GLY A 199 15.19 6.55 7.43
N ALA A 200 14.29 5.59 7.22
CA ALA A 200 14.33 4.68 6.07
C ALA A 200 14.09 5.46 4.76
N THR A 201 14.81 5.05 3.72
CA THR A 201 14.64 5.62 2.38
C THR A 201 13.45 5.00 1.66
N ILE A 202 12.77 5.81 0.84
CA ILE A 202 11.63 5.38 0.03
C ILE A 202 12.01 5.54 -1.44
N GLY A 203 11.95 4.43 -2.19
CA GLY A 203 12.10 4.43 -3.63
C GLY A 203 10.75 4.65 -4.34
N GLU A 204 10.78 5.15 -5.57
CA GLU A 204 9.59 5.31 -6.38
C GLU A 204 9.82 4.74 -7.78
N VAL A 205 8.81 4.05 -8.31
CA VAL A 205 8.74 3.60 -9.70
C VAL A 205 7.54 4.25 -10.39
N SER A 206 7.68 4.61 -11.66
CA SER A 206 6.57 5.17 -12.44
C SER A 206 5.55 4.08 -12.73
N CYS A 207 4.27 4.34 -12.39
CA CYS A 207 3.17 3.40 -12.58
C CYS A 207 2.13 3.95 -13.57
N PRO A 208 2.06 3.41 -14.79
CA PRO A 208 0.90 3.63 -15.64
C PRO A 208 -0.35 3.07 -14.96
N THR A 209 -1.39 3.88 -14.85
CA THR A 209 -2.66 3.48 -14.23
C THR A 209 -3.80 3.66 -15.20
N VAL A 210 -4.81 2.80 -15.06
CA VAL A 210 -6.06 2.88 -15.85
C VAL A 210 -7.22 3.13 -14.89
N TYR A 211 -7.93 4.22 -15.09
CA TYR A 211 -9.15 4.55 -14.36
C TYR A 211 -10.35 4.00 -15.10
N ALA A 212 -10.59 2.69 -14.97
CA ALA A 212 -11.78 2.04 -15.52
C ALA A 212 -13.01 2.31 -14.63
N PRO A 213 -14.23 2.18 -15.17
CA PRO A 213 -15.47 2.35 -14.38
C PRO A 213 -15.55 1.41 -13.17
N GLU A 214 -14.95 0.22 -13.28
CA GLU A 214 -14.91 -0.79 -12.22
C GLU A 214 -13.87 -0.51 -11.15
N ALA A 215 -12.92 0.41 -11.39
CA ALA A 215 -11.88 0.76 -10.43
C ALA A 215 -12.49 1.47 -9.21
N SER A 216 -12.13 1.01 -8.02
CA SER A 216 -12.62 1.59 -6.78
C SER A 216 -12.16 3.05 -6.67
N SER A 217 -13.07 3.97 -6.43
CA SER A 217 -12.72 5.37 -6.22
C SER A 217 -13.47 5.96 -5.04
N ILE A 218 -12.72 6.70 -4.22
CA ILE A 218 -13.29 7.41 -3.08
C ILE A 218 -14.15 8.57 -3.57
N GLY A 219 -15.39 8.67 -3.06
CA GLY A 219 -16.27 9.81 -3.34
C GLY A 219 -15.76 11.12 -2.73
N PHE A 220 -16.26 12.26 -3.20
CA PHE A 220 -15.76 13.59 -2.84
C PHE A 220 -15.69 13.83 -1.33
N ALA A 221 -16.77 13.58 -0.57
CA ALA A 221 -16.79 13.78 0.88
C ALA A 221 -15.74 12.93 1.62
N ARG A 222 -15.57 11.66 1.20
CA ARG A 222 -14.54 10.80 1.75
C ARG A 222 -13.13 11.26 1.37
N SER A 223 -12.95 11.83 0.17
CA SER A 223 -11.67 12.42 -0.26
C SER A 223 -11.28 13.62 0.61
N VAL A 224 -12.23 14.46 1.01
CA VAL A 224 -11.99 15.58 1.93
C VAL A 224 -11.55 15.05 3.30
N LYS A 225 -12.30 14.09 3.87
CA LYS A 225 -11.93 13.44 5.15
C LYS A 225 -10.54 12.82 5.09
N TYR A 226 -10.24 12.13 3.99
CA TYR A 226 -8.92 11.56 3.73
C TYR A 226 -7.82 12.62 3.72
N GLY A 227 -8.03 13.74 3.01
CA GLY A 227 -7.09 14.85 2.96
C GLY A 227 -6.75 15.41 4.34
N PHE A 228 -7.76 15.65 5.19
CA PHE A 228 -7.53 16.05 6.59
C PHE A 228 -6.75 15.00 7.38
N GLY A 229 -7.02 13.72 7.20
CA GLY A 229 -6.27 12.64 7.84
C GLY A 229 -4.79 12.63 7.42
N CYS A 230 -4.50 12.86 6.14
CA CYS A 230 -3.13 12.98 5.63
C CYS A 230 -2.39 14.19 6.22
N LEU A 231 -3.05 15.33 6.27
CA LEU A 231 -2.47 16.55 6.89
C LEU A 231 -2.21 16.34 8.39
N ALA A 232 -3.15 15.71 9.10
CA ALA A 232 -2.97 15.40 10.53
C ALA A 232 -1.75 14.49 10.74
N ALA A 233 -1.56 13.46 9.91
CA ALA A 233 -0.37 12.60 9.95
C ALA A 233 0.93 13.39 9.72
N ALA A 234 0.94 14.30 8.74
CA ALA A 234 2.10 15.12 8.42
C ALA A 234 2.44 16.13 9.53
N VAL A 235 1.42 16.77 10.12
CA VAL A 235 1.58 17.68 11.26
C VAL A 235 2.10 16.91 12.47
N TRP A 236 1.49 15.74 12.80
CA TRP A 236 1.96 14.89 13.89
C TRP A 236 3.44 14.53 13.73
N PHE A 237 3.83 14.09 12.53
CA PHE A 237 5.22 13.78 12.22
C PHE A 237 6.14 14.99 12.47
N ARG A 238 5.74 16.20 12.02
CA ARG A 238 6.53 17.42 12.21
C ARG A 238 6.70 17.74 13.69
N LEU A 239 5.61 17.68 14.47
CA LEU A 239 5.64 17.92 15.91
C LEU A 239 6.47 16.88 16.65
N ALA A 240 6.39 15.61 16.28
CA ALA A 240 7.20 14.55 16.86
C ALA A 240 8.70 14.79 16.63
N ARG A 241 9.10 15.22 15.43
CA ARG A 241 10.50 15.58 15.14
C ARG A 241 11.00 16.80 15.90
N MET A 242 10.12 17.72 16.26
CA MET A 242 10.44 18.90 17.09
C MET A 242 10.44 18.60 18.59
N GLY A 243 10.12 17.36 19.02
CA GLY A 243 9.99 16.99 20.42
C GLY A 243 8.72 17.53 21.11
N LEU A 244 7.77 18.03 20.32
CA LEU A 244 6.54 18.69 20.79
C LEU A 244 5.31 17.77 20.81
N SER A 245 5.43 16.49 20.39
CA SER A 245 4.31 15.57 20.47
C SER A 245 4.14 15.08 21.92
N ALA A 246 2.99 15.36 22.51
CA ALA A 246 2.57 14.76 23.78
C ALA A 246 2.29 13.27 23.58
N GLY A 247 3.27 12.41 23.86
CA GLY A 247 3.13 10.96 23.72
C GLY A 247 4.46 10.31 23.43
N GLY A 248 5.28 10.12 24.48
CA GLY A 248 6.65 9.64 24.43
C GLY A 248 6.86 8.42 23.54
N ARG A 249 7.84 8.52 22.67
CA ARG A 249 8.69 7.41 22.23
C ARG A 249 10.14 7.84 22.36
N SER A 250 10.67 7.61 23.56
CA SER A 250 12.09 7.43 23.74
C SER A 250 12.48 6.12 23.01
N GLY A 251 13.44 6.18 22.14
CA GLY A 251 13.97 4.96 21.55
C GLY A 251 14.96 5.27 20.46
N GLY A 252 16.19 5.54 20.82
CA GLY A 252 17.28 5.60 19.86
C GLY A 252 18.33 6.63 20.29
N LYS A 253 19.15 6.28 21.27
CA LYS A 253 20.41 6.98 21.50
C LYS A 253 21.21 6.97 20.20
N ARG A 254 21.52 8.14 19.69
CA ARG A 254 22.59 8.31 18.71
C ARG A 254 23.90 7.96 19.41
N THR A 255 24.55 6.93 18.96
CA THR A 255 26.00 6.74 19.09
C THR A 255 26.58 6.67 17.70
#